data_c4b047002f13b2f0dec99dc075c48577
#
_entry.id   c4b047002f13b2f0dec99dc075c48577
#
_cell.length_a   1.000
_cell.length_b   1.000
_cell.length_c   1.000
_cell.angle_alpha   90.00
_cell.angle_beta   90.00
_cell.angle_gamma   90.00
#
_symmetry.space_group_name_H-M   'P 1'
#
loop_
_entity.id
_entity.type
_entity.pdbx_description
1 polymer ?
#
loop_
_entity_poly.entity_id
_entity_poly.type
_entity_poly.pdbx_seq_one_letter_code
_entity_poly.pdbx_strand_id
1 'polypeptide(L)'
;MLFLAIPILLISCYQSKKTHRTQPLPVADVIMNTAEKKKNTWVFIMAGQSNMAGRGLIEPQDTIPSQRILTINKNGQIVIAKEPLHFYEPSRTGLDCGLSFGKSLLKDIPDSITILVIPTAVGGSSISQWLGDSTYRNVRLLSNFIEKVNLGKKYGVIKGILWHQGESDANENNVTLYKVRLQKLIEKFREVVGINNLPVLIGELGSYSENNNYWSLINEQIESYASTDNNVYVIKTNDLKDQGDKVHFNSIGQRLLGQRFAKAFLGIKH
;
A
#
# COMPACT_ATOMS: atom_id res chain seq x y z
N MET A 1 1.91 40.36 64.27
CA MET A 1 1.49 40.33 62.83
C MET A 1 1.96 39.02 62.24
N LEU A 2 1.06 38.07 62.09
CA LEU A 2 1.32 36.71 61.57
C LEU A 2 0.92 36.71 60.10
N PHE A 3 1.85 36.55 59.14
CA PHE A 3 1.50 36.38 57.72
C PHE A 3 1.30 34.89 57.45
N LEU A 4 0.06 34.50 57.11
CA LEU A 4 -0.27 33.20 56.59
C LEU A 4 0.05 33.19 55.05
N ALA A 5 0.96 32.37 54.65
CA ALA A 5 1.22 32.07 53.24
C ALA A 5 0.30 30.93 52.76
N ILE A 6 -0.55 31.20 51.79
CA ILE A 6 -1.42 30.24 51.14
C ILE A 6 -0.66 29.63 49.95
N PRO A 7 -0.49 28.31 49.87
CA PRO A 7 0.13 27.70 48.67
C PRO A 7 -0.90 27.64 47.52
N ILE A 8 -0.53 28.23 46.39
CA ILE A 8 -1.26 28.10 45.11
C ILE A 8 -0.97 26.73 44.54
N LEU A 9 -1.94 25.83 44.57
CA LEU A 9 -1.89 24.58 43.82
C LEU A 9 -2.12 24.87 42.34
N LEU A 10 -1.06 24.74 41.51
CA LEU A 10 -1.16 24.70 40.06
C LEU A 10 -1.72 23.33 39.66
N ILE A 11 -2.98 23.25 39.35
CA ILE A 11 -3.61 22.07 38.73
C ILE A 11 -3.21 22.12 37.24
N SER A 12 -2.22 21.31 36.88
CA SER A 12 -1.88 21.05 35.48
C SER A 12 -2.98 20.21 34.86
N CYS A 13 -3.83 20.82 34.05
CA CYS A 13 -4.79 20.09 33.21
C CYS A 13 -4.01 19.31 32.15
N TYR A 14 -3.73 18.05 32.40
CA TYR A 14 -3.28 17.10 31.40
C TYR A 14 -4.45 16.80 30.45
N GLN A 15 -4.52 17.52 29.32
CA GLN A 15 -5.49 17.19 28.26
C GLN A 15 -5.04 15.88 27.61
N SER A 16 -5.62 14.78 28.00
CA SER A 16 -5.58 13.52 27.29
C SER A 16 -6.12 13.74 25.88
N LYS A 17 -5.23 13.67 24.88
CA LYS A 17 -5.64 13.60 23.47
C LYS A 17 -6.50 12.35 23.30
N LYS A 18 -7.82 12.53 23.27
CA LYS A 18 -8.76 11.49 22.87
C LYS A 18 -8.39 11.09 21.44
N THR A 19 -7.75 9.94 21.30
CA THR A 19 -7.65 9.25 20.01
C THR A 19 -9.08 8.99 19.54
N HIS A 20 -9.50 9.69 18.50
CA HIS A 20 -10.79 9.42 17.86
C HIS A 20 -10.76 7.96 17.36
N ARG A 21 -11.40 7.07 18.12
CA ARG A 21 -11.79 5.75 17.63
C ARG A 21 -12.67 6.00 16.39
N THR A 22 -12.10 5.80 15.21
CA THR A 22 -12.87 5.86 13.97
C THR A 22 -14.00 4.84 14.06
N GLN A 23 -15.23 5.30 13.90
CA GLN A 23 -16.38 4.40 13.75
C GLN A 23 -16.12 3.47 12.54
N PRO A 24 -16.57 2.21 12.61
CA PRO A 24 -16.48 1.32 11.45
C PRO A 24 -17.14 2.01 10.25
N LEU A 25 -16.45 1.97 9.10
CA LEU A 25 -17.00 2.50 7.87
C LEU A 25 -18.29 1.74 7.52
N PRO A 26 -19.30 2.42 6.95
CA PRO A 26 -20.47 1.72 6.46
C PRO A 26 -20.03 0.65 5.46
N VAL A 27 -20.49 -0.57 5.68
CA VAL A 27 -20.36 -1.66 4.69
C VAL A 27 -21.12 -1.15 3.46
N ALA A 28 -20.42 -1.01 2.34
CA ALA A 28 -21.12 -0.79 1.09
C ALA A 28 -21.91 -2.07 0.81
N ASP A 29 -23.23 -2.00 0.80
CA ASP A 29 -24.08 -3.06 0.26
C ASP A 29 -23.81 -3.16 -1.26
N VAL A 30 -22.62 -3.64 -1.60
CA VAL A 30 -22.22 -3.88 -2.97
C VAL A 30 -22.82 -5.21 -3.36
N ILE A 31 -24.12 -5.20 -3.69
CA ILE A 31 -24.77 -6.32 -4.35
C ILE A 31 -24.19 -6.39 -5.77
N MET A 32 -23.02 -6.98 -5.89
CA MET A 32 -22.29 -7.20 -7.14
C MET A 32 -22.81 -8.47 -7.82
N ASN A 33 -24.09 -8.51 -8.15
CA ASN A 33 -24.73 -9.71 -8.70
C ASN A 33 -24.86 -9.72 -10.22
N THR A 34 -24.36 -8.69 -10.95
CA THR A 34 -24.42 -8.69 -12.40
C THR A 34 -23.03 -8.76 -13.02
N ALA A 35 -22.90 -9.49 -14.13
CA ALA A 35 -21.64 -9.58 -14.89
C ALA A 35 -21.13 -8.20 -15.32
N GLU A 36 -22.02 -7.25 -15.59
CA GLU A 36 -21.72 -5.87 -15.96
C GLU A 36 -21.05 -5.10 -14.80
N LYS A 37 -21.58 -5.17 -13.58
CA LYS A 37 -20.95 -4.55 -12.40
C LYS A 37 -19.56 -5.10 -12.17
N LYS A 38 -19.38 -6.42 -12.32
CA LYS A 38 -18.08 -7.07 -12.20
C LYS A 38 -17.10 -6.55 -13.26
N LYS A 39 -17.52 -6.39 -14.51
CA LYS A 39 -16.70 -5.87 -15.62
C LYS A 39 -16.29 -4.41 -15.37
N ASN A 40 -17.14 -3.63 -14.73
CA ASN A 40 -16.93 -2.22 -14.40
C ASN A 40 -16.20 -2.00 -13.07
N THR A 41 -15.76 -3.05 -12.38
CA THR A 41 -14.90 -2.94 -11.19
C THR A 41 -13.47 -3.32 -11.52
N TRP A 42 -12.59 -2.35 -11.46
CA TRP A 42 -11.15 -2.55 -11.63
C TRP A 42 -10.51 -2.84 -10.28
N VAL A 43 -9.86 -3.99 -10.18
CA VAL A 43 -9.24 -4.46 -8.95
C VAL A 43 -7.73 -4.27 -9.03
N PHE A 44 -7.15 -3.71 -7.98
CA PHE A 44 -5.70 -3.57 -7.81
C PHE A 44 -5.28 -4.21 -6.48
N ILE A 45 -4.25 -5.05 -6.52
CA ILE A 45 -3.70 -5.68 -5.32
C ILE A 45 -2.48 -4.88 -4.87
N MET A 46 -2.46 -4.46 -3.62
CA MET A 46 -1.35 -3.74 -3.01
C MET A 46 -0.51 -4.72 -2.20
N ALA A 47 0.71 -5.01 -2.65
CA ALA A 47 1.59 -5.99 -2.04
C ALA A 47 2.98 -5.40 -1.76
N GLY A 48 3.70 -5.94 -0.78
CA GLY A 48 5.02 -5.44 -0.40
C GLY A 48 5.21 -5.36 1.11
N GLN A 49 5.94 -4.33 1.57
CA GLN A 49 6.22 -4.16 3.00
C GLN A 49 5.70 -2.82 3.55
N SER A 50 6.37 -2.24 4.55
CA SER A 50 5.85 -1.15 5.37
C SER A 50 5.46 0.12 4.60
N ASN A 51 6.21 0.52 3.57
CA ASN A 51 5.86 1.67 2.75
C ASN A 51 4.62 1.44 1.88
N MET A 52 4.34 0.20 1.48
CA MET A 52 3.07 -0.17 0.86
C MET A 52 1.95 -0.32 1.89
N ALA A 53 2.25 -0.87 3.07
CA ALA A 53 1.25 -1.04 4.14
C ALA A 53 0.85 0.29 4.82
N GLY A 54 1.56 1.37 4.55
CA GLY A 54 1.29 2.70 5.07
C GLY A 54 1.88 2.98 6.46
N ARG A 55 2.65 4.07 6.53
CA ARG A 55 3.24 4.58 7.78
C ARG A 55 3.07 6.11 7.89
N GLY A 56 2.57 6.76 6.85
CA GLY A 56 2.32 8.19 6.87
C GLY A 56 1.25 8.59 7.90
N LEU A 57 1.32 9.83 8.38
CA LEU A 57 0.27 10.38 9.24
C LEU A 57 -1.02 10.58 8.44
N ILE A 58 -2.13 10.07 8.95
CA ILE A 58 -3.44 10.27 8.34
C ILE A 58 -3.93 11.69 8.67
N GLU A 59 -4.23 12.46 7.65
CA GLU A 59 -4.73 13.83 7.76
C GLU A 59 -6.22 13.91 7.33
N PRO A 60 -6.95 14.97 7.63
CA PRO A 60 -8.41 15.06 7.36
C PRO A 60 -8.79 14.72 5.91
N GLN A 61 -7.99 15.14 4.92
CA GLN A 61 -8.26 14.85 3.50
C GLN A 61 -8.17 13.35 3.14
N ASP A 62 -7.46 12.55 3.93
CA ASP A 62 -7.30 11.12 3.72
C ASP A 62 -8.49 10.33 4.25
N THR A 63 -9.34 10.99 5.05
CA THR A 63 -10.55 10.38 5.62
C THR A 63 -11.80 10.68 4.80
N ILE A 64 -11.70 11.48 3.72
CA ILE A 64 -12.81 11.79 2.83
C ILE A 64 -12.99 10.63 1.84
N PRO A 65 -14.08 9.85 1.96
CA PRO A 65 -14.31 8.71 1.08
C PRO A 65 -14.76 9.13 -0.32
N SER A 66 -14.57 8.22 -1.28
CA SER A 66 -15.23 8.27 -2.58
C SER A 66 -16.09 7.03 -2.77
N GLN A 67 -17.34 7.20 -3.21
CA GLN A 67 -18.28 6.09 -3.45
C GLN A 67 -17.77 5.11 -4.54
N ARG A 68 -16.85 5.56 -5.38
CA ARG A 68 -16.26 4.77 -6.46
C ARG A 68 -14.91 4.14 -6.08
N ILE A 69 -14.45 4.26 -4.82
CA ILE A 69 -13.23 3.61 -4.35
C ILE A 69 -13.59 2.70 -3.19
N LEU A 70 -13.42 1.41 -3.40
CA LEU A 70 -13.71 0.36 -2.46
C LEU A 70 -12.41 -0.30 -1.95
N THR A 71 -12.48 -0.91 -0.79
CA THR A 71 -11.44 -1.78 -0.23
C THR A 71 -12.09 -2.93 0.51
N ILE A 72 -11.27 -3.78 1.12
CA ILE A 72 -11.75 -4.83 2.04
C ILE A 72 -11.38 -4.46 3.47
N ASN A 73 -12.25 -4.80 4.41
CA ASN A 73 -11.92 -4.76 5.83
C ASN A 73 -11.26 -6.08 6.29
N LYS A 74 -10.85 -6.15 7.57
CA LYS A 74 -10.22 -7.33 8.18
C LYS A 74 -11.09 -8.60 8.13
N ASN A 75 -12.40 -8.46 7.96
CA ASN A 75 -13.34 -9.57 7.86
C ASN A 75 -13.58 -10.01 6.39
N GLY A 76 -12.85 -9.42 5.43
CA GLY A 76 -13.03 -9.70 4.00
C GLY A 76 -14.27 -9.07 3.37
N GLN A 77 -14.95 -8.17 4.06
CA GLN A 77 -16.13 -7.46 3.55
C GLN A 77 -15.70 -6.27 2.70
N ILE A 78 -16.40 -6.03 1.60
CA ILE A 78 -16.19 -4.84 0.77
C ILE A 78 -16.77 -3.63 1.48
N VAL A 79 -15.96 -2.57 1.59
CA VAL A 79 -16.32 -1.31 2.22
C VAL A 79 -15.85 -0.13 1.37
N ILE A 80 -16.43 1.04 1.55
CA ILE A 80 -15.91 2.27 0.96
C ILE A 80 -14.53 2.55 1.53
N ALA A 81 -13.55 2.82 0.65
CA ALA A 81 -12.16 3.00 1.05
C ALA A 81 -11.97 4.29 1.87
N LYS A 82 -11.29 4.15 2.99
CA LYS A 82 -10.86 5.22 3.89
C LYS A 82 -9.58 4.79 4.59
N GLU A 83 -8.63 5.70 4.73
CA GLU A 83 -7.37 5.39 5.43
C GLU A 83 -7.58 5.12 6.94
N PRO A 84 -6.82 4.18 7.52
CA PRO A 84 -5.83 3.32 6.88
C PRO A 84 -6.50 2.15 6.13
N LEU A 85 -5.97 1.77 4.96
CA LEU A 85 -6.49 0.63 4.19
C LEU A 85 -5.98 -0.71 4.72
N HIS A 86 -4.70 -0.79 5.07
CA HIS A 86 -4.08 -2.00 5.62
C HIS A 86 -4.47 -2.21 7.10
N PHE A 87 -4.59 -3.46 7.50
CA PHE A 87 -5.08 -3.86 8.83
C PHE A 87 -4.26 -4.98 9.50
N TYR A 88 -3.19 -5.47 8.86
CA TYR A 88 -2.36 -6.56 9.41
C TYR A 88 -1.50 -6.14 10.61
N GLU A 89 -1.24 -4.86 10.76
CA GLU A 89 -0.43 -4.28 11.83
C GLU A 89 -1.15 -3.07 12.45
N PRO A 90 -2.25 -3.29 13.22
CA PRO A 90 -3.15 -2.20 13.67
C PRO A 90 -2.46 -1.08 14.47
N SER A 91 -1.37 -1.39 15.18
CA SER A 91 -0.61 -0.40 15.98
C SER A 91 0.41 0.39 15.16
N ARG A 92 0.64 0.03 13.88
CA ARG A 92 1.67 0.62 13.02
C ARG A 92 1.14 1.18 11.72
N THR A 93 -0.06 0.75 11.31
CA THR A 93 -0.66 1.14 10.04
C THR A 93 -1.06 2.60 10.07
N GLY A 94 -0.66 3.34 9.05
CA GLY A 94 -0.98 4.74 8.81
C GLY A 94 -1.43 4.95 7.37
N LEU A 95 -1.29 6.17 6.86
CA LEU A 95 -1.57 6.52 5.47
C LEU A 95 -0.68 5.69 4.53
N ASP A 96 -1.31 5.04 3.56
CA ASP A 96 -0.65 4.40 2.42
C ASP A 96 -0.95 5.13 1.10
N CYS A 97 -0.50 4.57 -0.03
CA CYS A 97 -0.68 5.19 -1.34
C CYS A 97 -2.02 4.83 -2.03
N GLY A 98 -2.80 3.89 -1.49
CA GLY A 98 -3.93 3.27 -2.20
C GLY A 98 -5.11 4.19 -2.44
N LEU A 99 -5.54 4.96 -1.42
CA LEU A 99 -6.65 5.90 -1.60
C LEU A 99 -6.27 7.02 -2.57
N SER A 100 -5.04 7.55 -2.50
CA SER A 100 -4.53 8.56 -3.42
C SER A 100 -4.41 8.02 -4.84
N PHE A 101 -3.96 6.78 -5.02
CA PHE A 101 -3.97 6.07 -6.29
C PHE A 101 -5.39 6.01 -6.88
N GLY A 102 -6.37 5.53 -6.11
CA GLY A 102 -7.75 5.45 -6.55
C GLY A 102 -8.34 6.81 -6.92
N LYS A 103 -8.16 7.83 -6.06
CA LYS A 103 -8.62 9.20 -6.34
C LYS A 103 -8.00 9.80 -7.61
N SER A 104 -6.74 9.46 -7.90
CA SER A 104 -6.05 9.93 -9.10
C SER A 104 -6.55 9.23 -10.35
N LEU A 105 -6.79 7.91 -10.32
CA LEU A 105 -7.39 7.18 -11.43
C LEU A 105 -8.78 7.71 -11.81
N LEU A 106 -9.63 8.01 -10.82
CA LEU A 106 -11.00 8.47 -11.05
C LEU A 106 -11.10 9.75 -11.89
N LYS A 107 -10.01 10.50 -12.03
CA LYS A 107 -10.00 11.75 -12.83
C LYS A 107 -9.99 11.47 -14.34
N ASP A 108 -9.45 10.31 -14.75
CA ASP A 108 -9.10 10.03 -16.15
C ASP A 108 -9.73 8.72 -16.66
N ILE A 109 -10.62 8.08 -15.87
CA ILE A 109 -11.34 6.87 -16.26
C ILE A 109 -12.86 7.11 -16.29
N PRO A 110 -13.62 6.32 -17.07
CA PRO A 110 -15.08 6.49 -17.19
C PRO A 110 -15.80 6.45 -15.84
N ASP A 111 -16.85 7.25 -15.69
CA ASP A 111 -17.65 7.33 -14.47
C ASP A 111 -18.36 6.02 -14.09
N SER A 112 -18.54 5.12 -15.03
CA SER A 112 -19.08 3.78 -14.80
C SER A 112 -18.12 2.85 -14.05
N ILE A 113 -16.83 3.18 -13.99
CA ILE A 113 -15.81 2.33 -13.37
C ILE A 113 -15.72 2.60 -11.86
N THR A 114 -15.74 1.52 -11.09
CA THR A 114 -15.44 1.49 -9.65
C THR A 114 -14.06 0.87 -9.45
N ILE A 115 -13.28 1.40 -8.52
CA ILE A 115 -11.96 0.89 -8.16
C ILE A 115 -12.07 0.09 -6.87
N LEU A 116 -11.50 -1.11 -6.85
CA LEU A 116 -11.32 -1.91 -5.63
C LEU A 116 -9.83 -2.08 -5.38
N VAL A 117 -9.32 -1.45 -4.33
CA VAL A 117 -7.94 -1.64 -3.86
C VAL A 117 -7.90 -2.65 -2.73
N ILE A 118 -7.10 -3.69 -2.87
CA ILE A 118 -7.02 -4.79 -1.91
C ILE A 118 -5.66 -4.80 -1.22
N PRO A 119 -5.60 -4.51 0.08
CA PRO A 119 -4.35 -4.50 0.84
C PRO A 119 -3.86 -5.92 1.15
N THR A 120 -2.57 -6.20 0.90
CA THR A 120 -1.92 -7.45 1.26
C THR A 120 -0.51 -7.25 1.83
N ALA A 121 0.01 -6.02 1.84
CA ALA A 121 1.36 -5.74 2.30
C ALA A 121 1.53 -5.93 3.80
N VAL A 122 2.70 -6.43 4.23
CA VAL A 122 3.06 -6.67 5.64
C VAL A 122 4.42 -6.04 5.92
N GLY A 123 4.46 -5.11 6.87
CA GLY A 123 5.66 -4.31 7.15
C GLY A 123 6.86 -5.14 7.62
N GLY A 124 8.02 -4.91 6.99
CA GLY A 124 9.28 -5.58 7.31
C GLY A 124 9.45 -6.95 6.66
N SER A 125 8.52 -7.40 5.81
CA SER A 125 8.66 -8.67 5.09
C SER A 125 9.72 -8.58 3.98
N SER A 126 10.59 -9.59 3.87
CA SER A 126 11.56 -9.72 2.79
C SER A 126 10.97 -10.45 1.58
N ILE A 127 11.59 -10.26 0.41
CA ILE A 127 11.14 -10.92 -0.82
C ILE A 127 11.26 -12.45 -0.73
N SER A 128 12.26 -12.97 -0.01
CA SER A 128 12.41 -14.40 0.23
C SER A 128 11.27 -14.97 1.08
N GLN A 129 10.76 -14.21 2.05
CA GLN A 129 9.61 -14.61 2.85
C GLN A 129 8.32 -14.65 2.02
N TRP A 130 8.16 -13.72 1.07
CA TRP A 130 7.06 -13.75 0.10
C TRP A 130 7.11 -14.99 -0.78
N LEU A 131 8.27 -15.31 -1.37
CA LEU A 131 8.46 -16.50 -2.22
C LEU A 131 8.25 -17.81 -1.46
N GLY A 132 8.71 -17.89 -0.23
CA GLY A 132 8.60 -19.09 0.62
C GLY A 132 7.26 -19.22 1.34
N ASP A 133 6.31 -18.32 1.10
CA ASP A 133 5.03 -18.26 1.83
C ASP A 133 5.21 -18.30 3.36
N SER A 134 6.22 -17.60 3.84
CA SER A 134 6.54 -17.57 5.27
C SER A 134 5.42 -16.90 6.07
N THR A 135 5.17 -17.42 7.27
CA THR A 135 4.34 -16.70 8.25
C THR A 135 5.17 -15.56 8.84
N TYR A 136 4.76 -14.33 8.57
CA TYR A 136 5.37 -13.14 9.12
C TYR A 136 4.30 -12.23 9.73
N ARG A 137 4.49 -11.80 10.99
CA ARG A 137 3.48 -11.02 11.75
C ARG A 137 2.08 -11.65 11.69
N ASN A 138 2.01 -12.97 11.89
CA ASN A 138 0.79 -13.78 11.84
C ASN A 138 0.08 -13.82 10.47
N VAL A 139 0.78 -13.45 9.38
CA VAL A 139 0.28 -13.52 8.01
C VAL A 139 1.14 -14.47 7.19
N ARG A 140 0.56 -15.50 6.57
CA ARG A 140 1.20 -16.29 5.51
C ARG A 140 1.16 -15.46 4.22
N LEU A 141 2.31 -14.92 3.83
CA LEU A 141 2.38 -13.82 2.87
C LEU A 141 1.77 -14.16 1.51
N LEU A 142 2.26 -15.22 0.85
CA LEU A 142 1.78 -15.61 -0.47
C LEU A 142 0.38 -16.23 -0.41
N SER A 143 0.09 -17.06 0.60
CA SER A 143 -1.25 -17.61 0.81
C SER A 143 -2.29 -16.52 1.02
N ASN A 144 -1.99 -15.47 1.79
CA ASN A 144 -2.85 -14.31 1.95
C ASN A 144 -3.07 -13.57 0.63
N PHE A 145 -1.99 -13.38 -0.16
CA PHE A 145 -2.11 -12.78 -1.50
C PHE A 145 -3.06 -13.61 -2.39
N ILE A 146 -2.90 -14.93 -2.43
CA ILE A 146 -3.76 -15.85 -3.20
C ILE A 146 -5.23 -15.72 -2.77
N GLU A 147 -5.50 -15.70 -1.46
CA GLU A 147 -6.85 -15.53 -0.93
C GLU A 147 -7.45 -14.19 -1.40
N LYS A 148 -6.68 -13.11 -1.34
CA LYS A 148 -7.14 -11.76 -1.71
C LYS A 148 -7.31 -11.60 -3.23
N VAL A 149 -6.48 -12.23 -4.03
CA VAL A 149 -6.67 -12.34 -5.49
C VAL A 149 -7.98 -13.06 -5.80
N ASN A 150 -8.24 -14.20 -5.16
CA ASN A 150 -9.48 -14.95 -5.36
C ASN A 150 -10.72 -14.18 -4.91
N LEU A 151 -10.60 -13.40 -3.83
CA LEU A 151 -11.65 -12.48 -3.41
C LEU A 151 -11.87 -11.39 -4.47
N GLY A 152 -10.81 -10.73 -4.93
CA GLY A 152 -10.88 -9.69 -5.96
C GLY A 152 -11.56 -10.16 -7.25
N LYS A 153 -11.25 -11.38 -7.70
CA LYS A 153 -11.88 -12.01 -8.88
C LYS A 153 -13.39 -12.19 -8.75
N LYS A 154 -13.93 -12.29 -7.53
CA LYS A 154 -15.38 -12.35 -7.31
C LYS A 154 -16.08 -11.03 -7.60
N TYR A 155 -15.39 -9.92 -7.34
CA TYR A 155 -15.97 -8.57 -7.38
C TYR A 155 -15.58 -7.75 -8.60
N GLY A 156 -14.49 -8.10 -9.30
CA GLY A 156 -14.04 -7.32 -10.44
C GLY A 156 -13.02 -8.01 -11.32
N VAL A 157 -12.41 -7.22 -12.19
CA VAL A 157 -11.31 -7.61 -13.07
C VAL A 157 -10.01 -7.08 -12.50
N ILE A 158 -9.05 -7.96 -12.21
CA ILE A 158 -7.73 -7.54 -11.72
C ILE A 158 -7.00 -6.85 -12.87
N LYS A 159 -6.63 -5.60 -12.66
CA LYS A 159 -6.01 -4.70 -13.64
C LYS A 159 -4.52 -4.48 -13.40
N GLY A 160 -4.05 -4.72 -12.18
CA GLY A 160 -2.65 -4.54 -11.86
C GLY A 160 -2.30 -4.87 -10.43
N ILE A 161 -1.01 -4.93 -10.17
CA ILE A 161 -0.42 -5.09 -8.84
C ILE A 161 0.43 -3.86 -8.57
N LEU A 162 0.26 -3.26 -7.38
CA LEU A 162 1.13 -2.23 -6.84
C LEU A 162 2.09 -2.90 -5.87
N TRP A 163 3.39 -2.81 -6.13
CA TRP A 163 4.44 -3.42 -5.32
C TRP A 163 5.38 -2.35 -4.78
N HIS A 164 5.63 -2.37 -3.48
CA HIS A 164 6.70 -1.59 -2.86
C HIS A 164 7.35 -2.39 -1.74
N GLN A 165 8.59 -2.81 -1.96
CA GLN A 165 9.39 -3.62 -1.04
C GLN A 165 10.86 -3.58 -1.47
N GLY A 166 11.77 -3.80 -0.55
CA GLY A 166 13.20 -3.89 -0.82
C GLY A 166 14.04 -3.51 0.39
N GLU A 167 13.50 -2.70 1.31
CA GLU A 167 14.23 -2.19 2.47
C GLU A 167 14.74 -3.34 3.37
N SER A 168 13.97 -4.43 3.50
CA SER A 168 14.39 -5.62 4.26
C SER A 168 15.44 -6.48 3.55
N ASP A 169 15.59 -6.30 2.23
CA ASP A 169 16.57 -6.99 1.39
C ASP A 169 17.79 -6.12 1.04
N ALA A 170 17.79 -4.85 1.46
CA ALA A 170 18.84 -3.88 1.20
C ALA A 170 20.06 -4.11 2.10
N ASN A 171 20.75 -5.21 1.91
CA ASN A 171 21.95 -5.62 2.64
C ASN A 171 22.85 -6.49 1.77
N GLU A 172 24.08 -6.70 2.21
CA GLU A 172 25.13 -7.42 1.48
C GLU A 172 24.68 -8.83 1.02
N ASN A 173 23.95 -9.56 1.85
CA ASN A 173 23.58 -10.95 1.58
C ASN A 173 22.42 -11.09 0.57
N ASN A 174 21.59 -10.07 0.40
CA ASN A 174 20.34 -10.18 -0.35
C ASN A 174 20.29 -9.33 -1.61
N VAL A 175 21.01 -8.21 -1.67
CA VAL A 175 20.90 -7.24 -2.76
C VAL A 175 21.20 -7.86 -4.15
N THR A 176 22.22 -8.70 -4.26
CA THR A 176 22.59 -9.35 -5.53
C THR A 176 21.59 -10.39 -6.01
N LEU A 177 20.75 -10.91 -5.10
CA LEU A 177 19.74 -11.91 -5.39
C LEU A 177 18.36 -11.27 -5.66
N TYR A 178 18.22 -9.97 -5.41
CA TYR A 178 16.92 -9.30 -5.41
C TYR A 178 16.23 -9.36 -6.77
N LYS A 179 16.95 -9.06 -7.87
CA LYS A 179 16.40 -9.11 -9.24
C LYS A 179 15.77 -10.47 -9.55
N VAL A 180 16.52 -11.55 -9.33
CA VAL A 180 16.05 -12.91 -9.65
C VAL A 180 14.86 -13.30 -8.77
N ARG A 181 14.89 -12.92 -7.50
CA ARG A 181 13.77 -13.17 -6.59
C ARG A 181 12.53 -12.35 -6.97
N LEU A 182 12.70 -11.08 -7.38
CA LEU A 182 11.62 -10.22 -7.84
C LEU A 182 10.96 -10.79 -9.09
N GLN A 183 11.74 -11.21 -10.08
CA GLN A 183 11.24 -11.88 -11.28
C GLN A 183 10.37 -13.09 -10.91
N LYS A 184 10.89 -14.02 -10.10
CA LYS A 184 10.17 -15.22 -9.67
C LYS A 184 8.87 -14.88 -8.93
N LEU A 185 8.88 -13.84 -8.11
CA LEU A 185 7.69 -13.43 -7.37
C LEU A 185 6.63 -12.84 -8.30
N ILE A 186 7.03 -12.00 -9.26
CA ILE A 186 6.09 -11.41 -10.24
C ILE A 186 5.50 -12.51 -11.15
N GLU A 187 6.32 -13.46 -11.61
CA GLU A 187 5.84 -14.63 -12.35
C GLU A 187 4.78 -15.40 -11.53
N LYS A 188 5.06 -15.63 -10.23
CA LYS A 188 4.12 -16.29 -9.33
C LYS A 188 2.83 -15.49 -9.11
N PHE A 189 2.91 -14.18 -8.99
CA PHE A 189 1.74 -13.33 -8.89
C PHE A 189 0.86 -13.39 -10.15
N ARG A 190 1.47 -13.36 -11.34
CA ARG A 190 0.76 -13.49 -12.62
C ARG A 190 0.12 -14.86 -12.79
N GLU A 191 0.81 -15.93 -12.38
CA GLU A 191 0.26 -17.30 -12.35
C GLU A 191 -1.01 -17.35 -11.47
N VAL A 192 -0.95 -16.82 -10.25
CA VAL A 192 -2.09 -16.78 -9.31
C VAL A 192 -3.24 -15.95 -9.88
N VAL A 193 -2.95 -14.83 -10.53
CA VAL A 193 -3.99 -14.02 -11.18
C VAL A 193 -4.51 -14.69 -12.45
N GLY A 194 -3.71 -15.49 -13.15
CA GLY A 194 -4.05 -16.12 -14.43
C GLY A 194 -3.95 -15.15 -15.61
N ILE A 195 -3.12 -14.11 -15.53
CA ILE A 195 -2.89 -13.11 -16.58
C ILE A 195 -1.38 -12.91 -16.75
N ASN A 196 -0.81 -13.47 -17.81
CA ASN A 196 0.65 -13.48 -18.03
C ASN A 196 1.24 -12.07 -18.25
N ASN A 197 0.48 -11.17 -18.85
CA ASN A 197 0.88 -9.79 -19.13
C ASN A 197 0.25 -8.78 -18.14
N LEU A 198 -0.14 -9.25 -16.94
CA LEU A 198 -0.69 -8.35 -15.93
C LEU A 198 0.32 -7.25 -15.60
N PRO A 199 -0.07 -5.98 -15.67
CA PRO A 199 0.78 -4.86 -15.26
C PRO A 199 1.18 -4.96 -13.79
N VAL A 200 2.48 -4.79 -13.51
CA VAL A 200 3.01 -4.66 -12.16
C VAL A 200 3.75 -3.34 -12.05
N LEU A 201 3.29 -2.50 -11.15
CA LEU A 201 3.84 -1.18 -10.89
C LEU A 201 4.69 -1.25 -9.62
N ILE A 202 5.98 -0.96 -9.74
CA ILE A 202 6.96 -1.14 -8.65
C ILE A 202 7.47 0.23 -8.22
N GLY A 203 7.25 0.59 -6.96
CA GLY A 203 7.86 1.78 -6.36
C GLY A 203 9.31 1.52 -5.98
N GLU A 204 10.22 2.40 -6.39
CA GLU A 204 11.60 2.42 -5.90
C GLU A 204 11.64 2.74 -4.40
N LEU A 205 12.73 2.37 -3.75
CA LEU A 205 13.05 2.84 -2.41
C LEU A 205 13.44 4.33 -2.46
N GLY A 206 13.17 5.05 -1.38
CA GLY A 206 13.56 6.46 -1.27
C GLY A 206 15.08 6.67 -1.25
N SER A 207 15.52 7.93 -1.19
CA SER A 207 16.94 8.31 -1.20
C SER A 207 17.44 8.87 0.14
N TYR A 208 16.68 8.72 1.20
CA TYR A 208 16.92 9.34 2.53
C TYR A 208 17.44 8.37 3.60
N SER A 209 17.59 7.09 3.27
CA SER A 209 18.05 6.07 4.21
C SER A 209 19.53 6.25 4.58
N GLU A 210 19.89 5.91 5.81
CA GLU A 210 21.29 5.74 6.22
C GLU A 210 21.98 4.61 5.44
N ASN A 211 21.24 3.59 5.01
CA ASN A 211 21.67 2.52 4.13
C ASN A 211 21.48 2.85 2.63
N ASN A 212 21.61 4.12 2.26
CA ASN A 212 21.27 4.58 0.92
C ASN A 212 22.02 3.82 -0.20
N ASN A 213 23.26 3.39 0.05
CA ASN A 213 24.00 2.58 -0.93
C ASN A 213 23.27 1.28 -1.28
N TYR A 214 22.78 0.52 -0.29
CA TYR A 214 22.03 -0.71 -0.55
C TYR A 214 20.64 -0.42 -1.12
N TRP A 215 20.00 0.69 -0.73
CA TRP A 215 18.74 1.09 -1.33
C TRP A 215 18.92 1.44 -2.81
N SER A 216 19.97 2.15 -3.17
CA SER A 216 20.32 2.43 -4.56
C SER A 216 20.53 1.15 -5.36
N LEU A 217 21.29 0.19 -4.81
CA LEU A 217 21.50 -1.11 -5.44
C LEU A 217 20.20 -1.91 -5.60
N ILE A 218 19.28 -1.87 -4.65
CA ILE A 218 17.93 -2.47 -4.80
C ILE A 218 17.19 -1.80 -5.98
N ASN A 219 17.23 -0.46 -6.07
CA ASN A 219 16.59 0.26 -7.17
C ASN A 219 17.21 -0.11 -8.53
N GLU A 220 18.52 -0.28 -8.61
CA GLU A 220 19.21 -0.79 -9.81
C GLU A 220 18.74 -2.21 -10.18
N GLN A 221 18.51 -3.09 -9.19
CA GLN A 221 17.96 -4.43 -9.45
C GLN A 221 16.52 -4.37 -9.95
N ILE A 222 15.68 -3.46 -9.42
CA ILE A 222 14.32 -3.21 -9.90
C ILE A 222 14.32 -2.75 -11.35
N GLU A 223 15.13 -1.73 -11.68
CA GLU A 223 15.27 -1.19 -13.04
C GLU A 223 15.81 -2.26 -14.02
N SER A 224 16.81 -3.01 -13.57
CA SER A 224 17.38 -4.09 -14.37
C SER A 224 16.36 -5.21 -14.66
N TYR A 225 15.43 -5.49 -13.75
CA TYR A 225 14.35 -6.42 -14.04
C TYR A 225 13.32 -5.78 -14.98
N ALA A 226 12.88 -4.57 -14.70
CA ALA A 226 11.89 -3.87 -15.50
C ALA A 226 12.30 -3.73 -16.98
N SER A 227 13.61 -3.57 -17.26
CA SER A 227 14.13 -3.51 -18.63
C SER A 227 13.94 -4.81 -19.41
N THR A 228 13.64 -5.92 -18.75
CA THR A 228 13.42 -7.25 -19.36
C THR A 228 11.95 -7.67 -19.43
N ASP A 229 11.04 -6.85 -18.88
CA ASP A 229 9.60 -7.17 -18.80
C ASP A 229 8.75 -5.94 -19.13
N ASN A 230 8.18 -5.92 -20.33
CA ASN A 230 7.38 -4.79 -20.84
C ASN A 230 6.10 -4.51 -20.05
N ASN A 231 5.71 -5.35 -19.10
CA ASN A 231 4.55 -5.19 -18.25
C ASN A 231 4.95 -4.85 -16.79
N VAL A 232 6.19 -4.43 -16.58
CA VAL A 232 6.70 -3.90 -15.31
C VAL A 232 7.00 -2.41 -15.47
N TYR A 233 6.47 -1.61 -14.58
CA TYR A 233 6.55 -0.15 -14.61
C TYR A 233 7.17 0.36 -13.32
N VAL A 234 8.32 1.04 -13.42
CA VAL A 234 9.04 1.56 -12.26
C VAL A 234 8.56 2.97 -11.90
N ILE A 235 8.28 3.18 -10.65
CA ILE A 235 7.83 4.46 -10.09
C ILE A 235 8.97 5.10 -9.32
N LYS A 236 9.47 6.21 -9.82
CA LYS A 236 10.55 6.97 -9.19
C LYS A 236 10.10 7.63 -7.89
N THR A 237 10.98 7.58 -6.88
CA THR A 237 10.70 8.07 -5.52
C THR A 237 11.83 8.90 -4.92
N ASN A 238 12.87 9.19 -5.69
CA ASN A 238 14.10 9.84 -5.23
C ASN A 238 13.91 11.25 -4.66
N ASP A 239 12.81 11.92 -5.00
CA ASP A 239 12.41 13.25 -4.51
C ASP A 239 11.41 13.19 -3.35
N LEU A 240 10.87 12.01 -3.03
CA LEU A 240 9.96 11.85 -1.91
C LEU A 240 10.71 11.95 -0.57
N LYS A 241 10.01 12.42 0.45
CA LYS A 241 10.58 12.65 1.78
C LYS A 241 10.07 11.62 2.78
N ASP A 242 10.92 11.31 3.75
CA ASP A 242 10.56 10.47 4.89
C ASP A 242 9.80 11.25 5.97
N GLN A 243 9.26 10.52 6.94
CA GLN A 243 8.56 11.11 8.09
C GLN A 243 9.47 11.44 9.29
N GLY A 244 10.80 11.43 9.10
CA GLY A 244 11.81 11.70 10.11
C GLY A 244 12.49 10.44 10.67
N ASP A 245 12.11 9.25 10.23
CA ASP A 245 12.69 7.97 10.65
C ASP A 245 13.70 7.38 9.65
N LYS A 246 13.94 8.08 8.54
CA LYS A 246 14.83 7.70 7.42
C LYS A 246 14.50 6.36 6.78
N VAL A 247 13.26 5.91 6.93
CA VAL A 247 12.77 4.62 6.40
C VAL A 247 11.44 4.76 5.68
N HIS A 248 10.49 5.50 6.27
CA HIS A 248 9.12 5.51 5.77
C HIS A 248 8.76 6.85 5.16
N PHE A 249 8.09 6.82 4.01
CA PHE A 249 7.56 8.03 3.38
C PHE A 249 6.62 8.78 4.32
N ASN A 250 6.73 10.09 4.33
CA ASN A 250 5.76 10.96 5.00
C ASN A 250 4.42 10.99 4.23
N SER A 251 3.42 11.66 4.79
CA SER A 251 2.07 11.72 4.21
C SER A 251 2.05 12.30 2.80
N ILE A 252 2.86 13.33 2.53
CA ILE A 252 3.00 13.91 1.18
C ILE A 252 3.60 12.89 0.23
N GLY A 253 4.67 12.19 0.65
CA GLY A 253 5.33 11.14 -0.11
C GLY A 253 4.37 10.00 -0.47
N GLN A 254 3.57 9.53 0.49
CA GLN A 254 2.58 8.48 0.26
C GLN A 254 1.53 8.91 -0.79
N ARG A 255 1.00 10.14 -0.70
CA ARG A 255 0.03 10.64 -1.68
C ARG A 255 0.65 10.78 -3.07
N LEU A 256 1.88 11.32 -3.16
CA LEU A 256 2.58 11.45 -4.43
C LEU A 256 2.90 10.08 -5.05
N LEU A 257 3.28 9.10 -4.25
CA LEU A 257 3.49 7.73 -4.70
C LEU A 257 2.21 7.16 -5.33
N GLY A 258 1.05 7.33 -4.68
CA GLY A 258 -0.25 6.92 -5.23
C GLY A 258 -0.58 7.61 -6.56
N GLN A 259 -0.37 8.92 -6.65
CA GLN A 259 -0.56 9.68 -7.89
C GLN A 259 0.34 9.19 -9.02
N ARG A 260 1.60 8.86 -8.72
CA ARG A 260 2.56 8.32 -9.71
C ARG A 260 2.19 6.92 -10.17
N PHE A 261 1.76 6.05 -9.27
CA PHE A 261 1.20 4.75 -9.64
C PHE A 261 0.01 4.91 -10.61
N ALA A 262 -0.92 5.83 -10.32
CA ALA A 262 -2.06 6.08 -11.19
C ALA A 262 -1.65 6.60 -12.57
N LYS A 263 -0.74 7.58 -12.61
CA LYS A 263 -0.21 8.12 -13.87
C LYS A 263 0.48 7.06 -14.71
N ALA A 264 1.29 6.19 -14.09
CA ALA A 264 1.95 5.11 -14.80
C ALA A 264 0.95 4.10 -15.36
N PHE A 265 -0.06 3.71 -14.57
CA PHE A 265 -1.11 2.81 -15.04
C PHE A 265 -1.90 3.39 -16.22
N LEU A 266 -2.29 4.65 -16.17
CA LEU A 266 -3.00 5.35 -17.26
C LEU A 266 -2.17 5.48 -18.53
N GLY A 267 -0.85 5.49 -18.42
CA GLY A 267 0.08 5.51 -19.55
C GLY A 267 0.24 4.16 -20.28
N ILE A 268 -0.31 3.08 -19.72
CA ILE A 268 -0.25 1.74 -20.32
C ILE A 268 -1.18 1.71 -21.54
N LYS A 269 -0.63 1.38 -22.70
CA LYS A 269 -1.43 1.12 -23.90
C LYS A 269 -2.13 -0.23 -23.73
N HIS A 270 -3.43 -0.21 -23.63
CA HIS A 270 -4.30 -1.39 -23.50
C HIS A 270 -4.71 -1.95 -24.85
#